data_abe3e21f89b28238053b5d701c71ccbb
#
_entry.id   abe3e21f89b28238053b5d701c71ccbb
#
_cell.length_a   1.000
_cell.length_b   1.000
_cell.length_c   1.000
_cell.angle_alpha   90.00
_cell.angle_beta   90.00
_cell.angle_gamma   90.00
#
_symmetry.space_group_name_H-M   'P 1'
#
loop_
_entity.id
_entity.type
_entity.pdbx_description
1 polymer ?
#
loop_
_entity_poly.entity_id
_entity_poly.type
_entity_poly.pdbx_seq_one_letter_code
_entity_poly.pdbx_strand_id
1 'polypeptide(L)' 'MVEIKIDSEGDLHCSNTHEPSGSSFGTDAPVDNNGKGETFSPTDLVATALGSCMATIMGISAKQKGIALEG' A
#
# COMPACT_ATOMS: atom_id res chain seq x y z
N MET A 1 -10.92 -0.65 -15.97
CA MET A 1 -9.55 -0.95 -15.50
C MET A 1 -9.03 0.19 -14.64
N VAL A 2 -8.37 -0.13 -13.54
CA VAL A 2 -7.80 0.90 -12.66
C VAL A 2 -6.49 1.42 -13.24
N GLU A 3 -6.35 2.72 -13.30
CA GLU A 3 -5.11 3.35 -13.77
C GLU A 3 -4.33 3.90 -12.58
N ILE A 4 -3.06 3.56 -12.52
CA ILE A 4 -2.16 4.02 -11.47
C ILE A 4 -0.98 4.71 -12.14
N LYS A 5 -0.69 5.93 -11.71
CA LYS A 5 0.41 6.71 -12.23
C LYS A 5 1.57 6.66 -11.25
N ILE A 6 2.75 6.34 -11.74
CA ILE A 6 3.95 6.23 -10.92
C ILE A 6 5.01 7.17 -11.49
N ASP A 7 5.48 8.10 -10.67
CA ASP A 7 6.50 9.06 -11.05
C ASP A 7 7.74 8.87 -10.18
N SER A 8 8.89 8.63 -10.80
CA SER A 8 10.17 8.59 -10.10
C SER A 8 10.65 10.02 -9.88
N GLU A 9 10.86 10.40 -8.63
CA GLU A 9 11.19 11.78 -8.28
C GLU A 9 12.66 11.99 -7.91
N GLY A 10 13.50 10.96 -8.14
CA GLY A 10 14.90 11.02 -7.75
C GLY A 10 15.11 10.56 -6.31
N ASP A 11 16.36 10.41 -5.92
CA ASP A 11 16.74 9.94 -4.58
C ASP A 11 16.06 8.63 -4.18
N LEU A 12 15.78 7.78 -5.16
CA LEU A 12 15.11 6.48 -4.97
C LEU A 12 13.73 6.62 -4.32
N HIS A 13 13.04 7.70 -4.66
CA HIS A 13 11.69 8.00 -4.19
C HIS A 13 10.71 8.03 -5.37
N CYS A 14 9.55 7.42 -5.20
CA CYS A 14 8.49 7.45 -6.20
C CYS A 14 7.21 8.02 -5.61
N SER A 15 6.46 8.72 -6.44
CA SER A 15 5.12 9.17 -6.12
C SER A 15 4.13 8.30 -6.88
N ASN A 16 3.14 7.78 -6.20
CA ASN A 16 2.17 6.86 -6.78
C ASN A 16 0.76 7.41 -6.60
N THR A 17 -0.01 7.47 -7.68
CA THR A 17 -1.35 8.05 -7.67
C THR A 17 -2.37 7.05 -8.19
N HIS A 18 -3.43 6.86 -7.42
CA HIS A 18 -4.59 6.05 -7.82
C HIS A 18 -5.54 7.00 -8.54
N GLU A 19 -5.58 6.94 -9.87
CA GLU A 19 -6.36 7.88 -10.67
C GLU A 19 -7.85 7.92 -10.31
N PRO A 20 -8.53 6.77 -10.12
CA PRO A 20 -9.96 6.83 -9.82
C PRO A 20 -10.30 7.59 -8.53
N SER A 21 -9.48 7.51 -7.50
CA SER A 21 -9.77 8.16 -6.22
C SER A 21 -9.00 9.46 -6.01
N GLY A 22 -7.93 9.67 -6.77
CA GLY A 22 -7.03 10.80 -6.54
C GLY A 22 -6.09 10.60 -5.35
N SER A 23 -6.16 9.46 -4.67
CA SER A 23 -5.25 9.18 -3.56
C SER A 23 -3.82 9.01 -4.06
N SER A 24 -2.87 9.51 -3.31
CA SER A 24 -1.47 9.34 -3.66
C SER A 24 -0.62 9.07 -2.42
N PHE A 25 0.51 8.44 -2.63
CA PHE A 25 1.49 8.20 -1.56
C PHE A 25 2.87 8.03 -2.17
N GLY A 26 3.89 8.17 -1.34
CA GLY A 26 5.27 8.01 -1.78
C GLY A 26 5.85 6.67 -1.33
N THR A 27 6.87 6.20 -2.07
CA THR A 27 7.65 5.04 -1.68
C THR A 27 9.13 5.42 -1.69
N ASP A 28 9.90 4.84 -0.78
CA ASP A 28 11.34 5.04 -0.68
C ASP A 28 12.05 3.71 -0.69
N ALA A 29 13.25 3.67 -1.26
CA ALA A 29 14.10 2.52 -1.08
C ALA A 29 14.49 2.42 0.41
N PRO A 30 14.65 1.20 0.96
CA PRO A 30 15.05 1.07 2.36
C PRO A 30 16.46 1.61 2.58
N VAL A 31 16.76 1.94 3.83
CA VAL A 31 18.05 2.52 4.22
C VAL A 31 19.21 1.60 3.85
N ASP A 32 19.03 0.29 3.99
CA ASP A 32 20.06 -0.70 3.65
C ASP A 32 20.33 -0.80 2.15
N ASN A 33 19.46 -0.21 1.31
CA ASN A 33 19.67 -0.09 -0.15
C ASN A 33 19.89 1.37 -0.55
N ASN A 34 20.49 2.16 0.33
CA ASN A 34 20.82 3.57 0.09
C ASN A 34 19.62 4.47 -0.11
N GLY A 35 18.45 4.05 0.32
CA GLY A 35 17.25 4.87 0.27
C GLY A 35 17.08 5.68 1.53
N LYS A 36 16.12 6.60 1.53
CA LYS A 36 15.83 7.45 2.69
C LYS A 36 15.07 6.71 3.78
N GLY A 37 14.29 5.70 3.43
CA GLY A 37 13.51 4.93 4.39
C GLY A 37 12.47 5.75 5.13
N GLU A 38 12.00 6.86 4.56
CA GLU A 38 11.05 7.75 5.21
C GLU A 38 9.61 7.24 5.15
N THR A 39 9.36 6.30 4.28
CA THR A 39 8.04 5.69 4.14
C THR A 39 8.22 4.23 3.68
N PHE A 40 7.14 3.60 3.29
CA PHE A 40 7.16 2.21 2.84
C PHE A 40 8.03 2.04 1.60
N SER A 41 8.82 0.97 1.57
CA SER A 41 9.46 0.55 0.34
C SER A 41 8.42 -0.19 -0.53
N PRO A 42 8.69 -0.34 -1.84
CA PRO A 42 7.78 -1.14 -2.68
C PRO A 42 7.59 -2.57 -2.17
N THR A 43 8.63 -3.20 -1.62
CA THR A 43 8.52 -4.55 -1.06
C THR A 43 7.69 -4.56 0.22
N ASP A 44 7.79 -3.52 1.06
CA ASP A 44 6.93 -3.37 2.23
C ASP A 44 5.47 -3.28 1.81
N LEU A 45 5.19 -2.62 0.68
CA LEU A 45 3.84 -2.50 0.17
C LEU A 45 3.28 -3.82 -0.33
N VAL A 46 4.11 -4.68 -0.88
CA VAL A 46 3.65 -6.02 -1.29
C VAL A 46 3.13 -6.77 -0.07
N ALA A 47 3.88 -6.75 1.03
CA ALA A 47 3.45 -7.38 2.28
C ALA A 47 2.20 -6.70 2.84
N THR A 48 2.16 -5.37 2.81
CA THR A 48 1.01 -4.60 3.29
C THR A 48 -0.24 -4.91 2.48
N ALA A 49 -0.10 -4.99 1.15
CA ALA A 49 -1.22 -5.28 0.26
C ALA A 49 -1.80 -6.66 0.57
N LEU A 50 -0.94 -7.66 0.75
CA LEU A 50 -1.38 -9.01 1.07
C LEU A 50 -2.09 -9.05 2.43
N GLY A 51 -1.48 -8.46 3.45
CA GLY A 51 -2.05 -8.42 4.79
C GLY A 51 -3.37 -7.67 4.83
N SER A 52 -3.43 -6.52 4.16
CA SER A 52 -4.66 -5.71 4.10
C SER A 52 -5.77 -6.45 3.36
N CYS A 53 -5.42 -7.14 2.27
CA CYS A 53 -6.37 -7.92 1.51
C CYS A 53 -6.97 -9.04 2.37
N MET A 54 -6.13 -9.78 3.08
CA MET A 54 -6.58 -10.86 3.96
C MET A 54 -7.47 -10.32 5.08
N ALA A 55 -7.06 -9.24 5.72
CA ALA A 55 -7.85 -8.63 6.79
C ALA A 55 -9.20 -8.14 6.29
N THR A 56 -9.23 -7.53 5.10
CA THR A 56 -10.48 -7.06 4.50
C THR A 56 -11.42 -8.22 4.18
N ILE A 57 -10.89 -9.28 3.60
CA ILE A 57 -11.70 -10.48 3.27
C ILE A 57 -12.26 -11.11 4.54
N MET A 58 -11.45 -11.21 5.59
CA MET A 58 -11.91 -11.72 6.87
C MET A 58 -13.01 -10.86 7.46
N GLY A 59 -12.86 -9.52 7.36
CA GLY A 59 -13.87 -8.59 7.83
C GLY A 59 -15.18 -8.72 7.08
N ILE A 60 -15.12 -8.86 5.75
CA ILE A 60 -16.31 -9.07 4.93
C ILE A 60 -17.01 -10.36 5.32
N SER A 61 -16.25 -11.45 5.45
CA SER A 61 -16.80 -12.74 5.81
C SER A 61 -17.43 -12.70 7.21
N ALA A 62 -16.77 -12.07 8.16
CA ALA A 62 -17.29 -11.95 9.53
C ALA A 62 -18.59 -11.14 9.55
N LYS A 63 -18.66 -10.07 8.77
CA LYS A 63 -19.86 -9.24 8.70
C LYS A 63 -21.03 -10.03 8.12
N GLN A 64 -20.80 -10.85 7.09
CA GLN A 64 -21.83 -11.69 6.48
C GLN A 64 -22.33 -12.74 7.45
N LYS A 65 -21.50 -13.19 8.39
CA LYS A 65 -21.85 -14.20 9.38
C LYS A 65 -22.32 -13.60 10.70
N GLY A 66 -22.40 -12.28 10.79
CA GLY A 66 -22.82 -11.62 12.01
C GLY A 66 -21.80 -11.65 13.14
N ILE A 67 -20.51 -11.83 12.80
CA ILE A 67 -19.42 -11.87 13.77
C ILE A 67 -18.73 -10.50 13.77
N ALA A 68 -18.51 -9.95 14.96
CA ALA A 68 -17.77 -8.70 15.10
C ALA A 68 -16.27 -9.02 15.15
N LEU A 69 -15.51 -8.51 14.17
CA LEU A 69 -14.06 -8.59 14.16
C LEU A 69 -13.52 -7.19 14.41
N GLU A 70 -12.92 -7.00 15.57
CA GLU A 70 -12.32 -5.71 15.91
C GLU A 70 -10.81 -5.86 16.06
N GLY A 71 -10.09 -4.91 15.49
CA GLY A 71 -8.64 -4.86 15.56
C GLY A 71 -7.94 -5.26 14.28
#